data_b6ddcfbbf50d8558918c3c7f5cab76f3
#
_entry.id   b6ddcfbbf50d8558918c3c7f5cab76f3
#
_cell.length_a   1.000
_cell.length_b   1.000
_cell.length_c   1.000
_cell.angle_alpha   90.00
_cell.angle_beta   90.00
_cell.angle_gamma   90.00
#
_symmetry.space_group_name_H-M   'P 1'
#
loop_
_entity.id
_entity.type
_entity.pdbx_description
1 polymer ?
#
loop_
_entity_poly.entity_id
_entity_poly.type
_entity_poly.pdbx_seq_one_letter_code
_entity_poly.pdbx_strand_id
1 'polypeptide(L)'
;MGENPIMGLCIGSVVALVVAALLYLPRKLLNLSSFITGASEGVRSMVEAIMILVLAWSLGGCCRYMLGTGTFIAGLLDSAGFALQFLPVVIFIASAFIGFAMGTSWGTIALVIPIVIGVFTPESPLYLLTIGATLAGAVYGDHISPISDTTILSSAGASCN
;
A
#
# COMPACT_ATOMS: atom_id res chain seq x y z
N MET A 1 -24.77 1.87 10.11
CA MET A 1 -24.28 0.48 9.93
C MET A 1 -22.98 0.56 9.16
N GLY A 2 -21.87 0.21 9.73
CA GLY A 2 -20.53 0.32 9.14
C GLY A 2 -19.45 0.66 10.16
N GLU A 3 -19.65 0.26 11.39
CA GLU A 3 -18.83 0.76 12.50
C GLU A 3 -17.45 0.12 12.62
N ASN A 4 -17.16 -1.00 11.92
CA ASN A 4 -15.84 -1.63 11.96
C ASN A 4 -15.47 -2.26 10.61
N PRO A 5 -14.79 -1.52 9.71
CA PRO A 5 -14.36 -2.05 8.41
C PRO A 5 -13.43 -3.27 8.56
N ILE A 6 -12.64 -3.33 9.63
CA ILE A 6 -11.76 -4.47 9.93
C ILE A 6 -12.56 -5.75 10.18
N MET A 7 -13.67 -5.65 10.93
CA MET A 7 -14.55 -6.79 11.19
C MET A 7 -15.20 -7.31 9.90
N GLY A 8 -15.60 -6.39 9.01
CA GLY A 8 -16.12 -6.74 7.69
C GLY A 8 -15.12 -7.48 6.82
N LEU A 9 -13.86 -7.05 6.83
CA LEU A 9 -12.77 -7.72 6.12
C LEU A 9 -12.47 -9.13 6.68
N CYS A 10 -12.43 -9.27 8.01
CA CYS A 10 -12.22 -10.58 8.65
C CYS A 10 -13.36 -11.56 8.33
N ILE A 11 -14.61 -11.12 8.46
CA ILE A 11 -15.77 -11.96 8.14
C ILE A 11 -15.79 -12.29 6.64
N GLY A 12 -15.53 -11.31 5.78
CA GLY A 12 -15.49 -11.48 4.33
C GLY A 12 -14.42 -12.49 3.90
N SER A 13 -13.23 -12.46 4.49
CA SER A 13 -12.16 -13.42 4.19
C SER A 13 -12.52 -14.85 4.60
N VAL A 14 -13.12 -15.04 5.77
CA VAL A 14 -13.59 -16.35 6.23
C VAL A 14 -14.71 -16.87 5.33
N VAL A 15 -15.68 -16.03 5.02
CA VAL A 15 -16.77 -16.39 4.09
C VAL A 15 -16.22 -16.79 2.72
N ALA A 16 -15.27 -16.03 2.18
CA ALA A 16 -14.63 -16.34 0.90
C ALA A 16 -13.93 -17.72 0.93
N LEU A 17 -13.20 -18.04 2.00
CA LEU A 17 -12.59 -19.36 2.17
C LEU A 17 -13.60 -20.49 2.26
N VAL A 18 -14.70 -20.28 3.00
CA VAL A 18 -15.78 -21.28 3.11
C VAL A 18 -16.46 -21.48 1.75
N VAL A 19 -16.78 -20.40 1.03
CA VAL A 19 -17.39 -20.49 -0.31
C VAL A 19 -16.45 -21.20 -1.28
N ALA A 20 -15.16 -20.89 -1.27
CA ALA A 20 -14.15 -21.56 -2.09
C ALA A 20 -14.09 -23.06 -1.76
N ALA A 21 -14.09 -23.44 -0.48
CA ALA A 21 -14.12 -24.85 -0.07
C ALA A 21 -15.39 -25.56 -0.58
N LEU A 22 -16.56 -24.94 -0.42
CA LEU A 22 -17.84 -25.52 -0.85
C LEU A 22 -17.95 -25.66 -2.38
N LEU A 23 -17.28 -24.82 -3.15
CA LEU A 23 -17.28 -24.87 -4.60
C LEU A 23 -16.27 -25.88 -5.17
N TYR A 24 -15.07 -25.95 -4.60
CA TYR A 24 -13.97 -26.72 -5.18
C TYR A 24 -13.84 -28.14 -4.62
N LEU A 25 -14.11 -28.37 -3.33
CA LEU A 25 -13.98 -29.69 -2.71
C LEU A 25 -15.03 -30.70 -3.24
N PRO A 26 -16.34 -30.37 -3.36
CA PRO A 26 -17.32 -31.33 -3.88
C PRO A 26 -17.10 -31.68 -5.35
N ARG A 27 -16.54 -30.72 -6.11
CA ARG A 27 -16.22 -30.92 -7.55
C ARG A 27 -14.91 -31.71 -7.75
N LYS A 28 -14.24 -32.10 -6.68
CA LYS A 28 -12.93 -32.79 -6.71
C LYS A 28 -11.84 -32.06 -7.51
N LEU A 29 -11.99 -30.73 -7.67
CA LEU A 29 -10.99 -29.90 -8.34
C LEU A 29 -9.77 -29.69 -7.44
N LEU A 30 -9.97 -29.71 -6.12
CA LEU A 30 -8.91 -29.63 -5.11
C LEU A 30 -9.12 -30.69 -4.04
N ASN A 31 -8.04 -31.28 -3.57
CA ASN A 31 -8.04 -32.11 -2.36
C ASN A 31 -7.99 -31.21 -1.12
N LEU A 32 -8.55 -31.68 -0.01
CA LEU A 32 -8.54 -30.96 1.26
C LEU A 32 -7.11 -30.56 1.69
N SER A 33 -6.14 -31.45 1.49
CA SER A 33 -4.74 -31.17 1.77
C SER A 33 -4.21 -30.01 0.93
N SER A 34 -4.46 -30.01 -0.37
CA SER A 34 -4.04 -28.93 -1.28
C SER A 34 -4.72 -27.60 -0.94
N PHE A 35 -5.99 -27.64 -0.53
CA PHE A 35 -6.71 -26.44 -0.10
C PHE A 35 -6.10 -25.83 1.18
N ILE A 36 -5.81 -26.65 2.17
CA ILE A 36 -5.17 -26.19 3.43
C ILE A 36 -3.76 -25.67 3.16
N THR A 37 -2.99 -26.35 2.31
CA THR A 37 -1.64 -25.88 1.93
C THR A 37 -1.72 -24.54 1.21
N GLY A 38 -2.61 -24.39 0.25
CA GLY A 38 -2.79 -23.11 -0.45
C GLY A 38 -3.21 -21.96 0.48
N ALA A 39 -4.11 -22.23 1.43
CA ALA A 39 -4.51 -21.25 2.44
C ALA A 39 -3.31 -20.85 3.33
N SER A 40 -2.50 -21.82 3.75
CA SER A 40 -1.32 -21.56 4.60
C SER A 40 -0.23 -20.79 3.84
N GLU A 41 -0.03 -21.06 2.56
CA GLU A 41 0.90 -20.32 1.71
C GLU A 41 0.42 -18.88 1.46
N GLY A 42 -0.90 -18.69 1.28
CA GLY A 42 -1.50 -17.37 1.21
C GLY A 42 -1.24 -16.53 2.46
N VAL A 43 -1.35 -17.12 3.65
CA VAL A 43 -0.98 -16.46 4.91
C VAL A 43 0.51 -16.13 4.96
N ARG A 44 1.37 -17.07 4.56
CA ARG A 44 2.83 -16.86 4.53
C ARG A 44 3.24 -15.72 3.60
N SER A 45 2.62 -15.61 2.43
CA SER A 45 2.92 -14.53 1.48
C SER A 45 2.60 -13.15 2.03
N MET A 46 1.69 -13.04 3.01
CA MET A 46 1.38 -11.76 3.67
C MET A 46 2.39 -11.36 4.73
N VAL A 47 3.24 -12.27 5.21
CA VAL A 47 4.21 -11.97 6.28
C VAL A 47 5.20 -10.88 5.85
N GLU A 48 5.72 -10.94 4.63
CA GLU A 48 6.64 -9.92 4.11
C GLU A 48 5.98 -8.55 4.05
N ALA A 49 4.75 -8.48 3.54
CA ALA A 49 4.00 -7.22 3.48
C ALA A 49 3.71 -6.65 4.88
N ILE A 50 3.36 -7.49 5.84
CA ILE A 50 3.13 -7.07 7.23
C ILE A 50 4.42 -6.58 7.87
N MET A 51 5.55 -7.24 7.64
CA MET A 51 6.85 -6.81 8.17
C MET A 51 7.24 -5.43 7.62
N ILE A 52 7.06 -5.20 6.33
CA ILE A 52 7.31 -3.89 5.71
C ILE A 52 6.42 -2.82 6.33
N LEU A 53 5.12 -3.10 6.51
CA LEU A 53 4.18 -2.18 7.15
C LEU A 53 4.58 -1.84 8.59
N VAL A 54 4.92 -2.83 9.40
CA VAL A 54 5.34 -2.61 10.80
C VAL A 54 6.61 -1.76 10.85
N LEU A 55 7.60 -2.04 10.02
CA LEU A 55 8.84 -1.26 9.95
C LEU A 55 8.58 0.16 9.46
N ALA A 56 7.75 0.34 8.43
CA ALA A 56 7.38 1.65 7.91
C ALA A 56 6.64 2.49 8.97
N TRP A 57 5.70 1.91 9.70
CA TRP A 57 4.98 2.59 10.78
C TRP A 57 5.90 2.93 11.95
N SER A 58 6.82 2.04 12.30
CA SER A 58 7.82 2.29 13.34
C SER A 58 8.74 3.44 12.95
N LEU A 59 9.22 3.45 11.70
CA LEU A 59 10.05 4.54 11.18
C LEU A 59 9.28 5.86 11.10
N GLY A 60 8.04 5.84 10.60
CA GLY A 60 7.16 7.01 10.56
C GLY A 60 6.86 7.57 11.94
N GLY A 61 6.66 6.69 12.93
CA GLY A 61 6.51 7.07 14.34
C GLY A 61 7.78 7.73 14.89
N CYS A 62 8.94 7.16 14.59
CA CYS A 62 10.25 7.73 14.98
C CYS A 62 10.44 9.13 14.38
N CYS A 63 10.17 9.30 13.10
CA CYS A 63 10.26 10.59 12.41
C CYS A 63 9.30 11.61 13.02
N ARG A 64 8.08 11.21 13.33
CA ARG A 64 7.05 12.12 13.85
C ARG A 64 7.29 12.52 15.30
N TYR A 65 7.58 11.56 16.18
CA TYR A 65 7.59 11.78 17.63
C TYR A 65 8.99 12.03 18.19
N MET A 66 10.03 11.44 17.61
CA MET A 66 11.40 11.57 18.10
C MET A 66 12.19 12.65 17.37
N LEU A 67 12.07 12.72 16.05
CA LEU A 67 12.84 13.67 15.24
C LEU A 67 12.10 14.99 15.00
N GLY A 68 10.80 15.07 15.30
CA GLY A 68 10.03 16.27 15.06
C GLY A 68 10.04 16.70 13.58
N THR A 69 10.10 15.74 12.66
CA THR A 69 10.29 15.99 11.22
C THR A 69 9.23 16.94 10.68
N GLY A 70 7.99 16.85 11.18
CA GLY A 70 6.91 17.75 10.77
C GLY A 70 7.21 19.22 11.10
N THR A 71 7.67 19.51 12.30
CA THR A 71 8.02 20.88 12.73
C THR A 71 9.27 21.41 12.03
N PHE A 72 10.24 20.55 11.77
CA PHE A 72 11.44 20.91 11.02
C PHE A 72 11.09 21.27 9.57
N ILE A 73 10.28 20.45 8.92
CA ILE A 73 9.83 20.70 7.53
C ILE A 73 8.94 21.94 7.50
N ALA A 74 8.00 22.11 8.44
CA ALA A 74 7.18 23.32 8.52
C ALA A 74 8.06 24.59 8.59
N GLY A 75 9.12 24.58 9.40
CA GLY A 75 10.05 25.70 9.47
C GLY A 75 10.84 25.94 8.18
N LEU A 76 11.23 24.88 7.46
CA LEU A 76 11.83 25.00 6.13
C LEU A 76 10.85 25.58 5.10
N LEU A 77 9.59 25.20 5.22
CA LEU A 77 8.53 25.57 4.29
C LEU A 77 8.09 27.03 4.49
N ASP A 78 8.06 27.51 5.73
CA ASP A 78 7.84 28.95 6.03
C ASP A 78 8.94 29.82 5.40
N SER A 79 10.15 29.27 5.28
CA SER A 79 11.27 29.92 4.61
C SER A 79 11.22 29.85 3.08
N ALA A 80 10.59 28.81 2.53
CA ALA A 80 10.62 28.49 1.10
C ALA A 80 9.38 28.99 0.32
N GLY A 81 8.35 29.48 1.01
CA GLY A 81 7.13 30.11 0.45
C GLY A 81 6.52 29.42 -0.80
N PHE A 82 7.09 29.67 -1.96
CA PHE A 82 6.60 29.16 -3.24
C PHE A 82 6.87 27.65 -3.46
N ALA A 83 7.94 27.10 -2.88
CA ALA A 83 8.35 25.69 -3.08
C ALA A 83 7.37 24.69 -2.47
N LEU A 84 6.58 25.08 -1.49
CA LEU A 84 5.55 24.25 -0.85
C LEU A 84 4.48 23.77 -1.79
N GLN A 85 4.07 24.61 -2.71
CA GLN A 85 3.01 24.29 -3.68
C GLN A 85 3.43 23.16 -4.63
N PHE A 86 4.74 22.97 -4.83
CA PHE A 86 5.28 21.91 -5.68
C PHE A 86 5.54 20.60 -4.94
N LEU A 87 5.42 20.57 -3.61
CA LEU A 87 5.70 19.37 -2.82
C LEU A 87 4.82 18.17 -3.22
N PRO A 88 3.52 18.30 -3.51
CA PRO A 88 2.73 17.20 -4.02
C PRO A 88 3.28 16.61 -5.32
N VAL A 89 3.82 17.45 -6.21
CA VAL A 89 4.45 16.99 -7.46
C VAL A 89 5.73 16.20 -7.18
N VAL A 90 6.56 16.67 -6.26
CA VAL A 90 7.78 15.96 -5.85
C VAL A 90 7.44 14.62 -5.22
N ILE A 91 6.44 14.58 -4.36
CA ILE A 91 5.97 13.34 -3.73
C ILE A 91 5.36 12.39 -4.75
N PHE A 92 4.60 12.90 -5.73
CA PHE A 92 4.11 12.09 -6.86
C PHE A 92 5.25 11.41 -7.61
N ILE A 93 6.27 12.18 -8.02
CA ILE A 93 7.43 11.66 -8.76
C ILE A 93 8.20 10.64 -7.91
N ALA A 94 8.45 10.94 -6.64
CA ALA A 94 9.13 10.03 -5.73
C ALA A 94 8.35 8.73 -5.54
N SER A 95 7.03 8.81 -5.32
CA SER A 95 6.16 7.65 -5.18
C SER A 95 6.09 6.83 -6.46
N ALA A 96 6.06 7.49 -7.63
CA ALA A 96 6.09 6.81 -8.93
C ALA A 96 7.41 6.06 -9.14
N PHE A 97 8.53 6.66 -8.78
CA PHE A 97 9.83 6.01 -8.89
C PHE A 97 9.96 4.81 -7.93
N ILE A 98 9.50 4.95 -6.70
CA ILE A 98 9.48 3.87 -5.71
C ILE A 98 8.55 2.75 -6.17
N GLY A 99 7.34 3.07 -6.64
CA GLY A 99 6.38 2.11 -7.17
C GLY A 99 6.91 1.35 -8.36
N PHE A 100 7.58 2.04 -9.27
CA PHE A 100 8.28 1.43 -10.40
C PHE A 100 9.38 0.46 -9.95
N ALA A 101 10.21 0.88 -8.99
CA ALA A 101 11.34 0.07 -8.50
C ALA A 101 10.89 -1.14 -7.67
N MET A 102 9.79 -1.02 -6.93
CA MET A 102 9.25 -2.10 -6.09
C MET A 102 8.27 -3.02 -6.83
N GLY A 103 7.64 -2.55 -7.90
CA GLY A 103 6.62 -3.28 -8.64
C GLY A 103 5.34 -3.53 -7.83
N THR A 104 5.05 -2.67 -6.85
CA THR A 104 3.85 -2.77 -6.03
C THR A 104 3.35 -1.41 -5.55
N SER A 105 2.11 -1.08 -5.87
CA SER A 105 1.46 0.14 -5.39
C SER A 105 1.22 0.11 -3.89
N TRP A 106 0.79 -1.02 -3.35
CA TRP A 106 0.50 -1.18 -1.92
C TRP A 106 1.73 -1.02 -1.04
N GLY A 107 2.87 -1.62 -1.44
CA GLY A 107 4.14 -1.46 -0.74
C GLY A 107 4.61 -0.01 -0.74
N THR A 108 4.48 0.68 -1.86
CA THR A 108 4.83 2.11 -2.00
C THR A 108 3.94 2.99 -1.13
N ILE A 109 2.62 2.77 -1.14
CA ILE A 109 1.66 3.49 -0.30
C ILE A 109 2.00 3.29 1.17
N ALA A 110 2.24 2.05 1.58
CA ALA A 110 2.58 1.71 2.96
C ALA A 110 3.86 2.39 3.45
N LEU A 111 4.82 2.61 2.57
CA LEU A 111 6.09 3.27 2.88
C LEU A 111 5.97 4.80 2.91
N VAL A 112 5.28 5.40 1.94
CA VAL A 112 5.28 6.86 1.75
C VAL A 112 4.19 7.56 2.59
N ILE A 113 3.01 6.96 2.76
CA ILE A 113 1.91 7.59 3.52
C ILE A 113 2.30 7.93 4.97
N PRO A 114 2.98 7.06 5.75
CA PRO A 114 3.41 7.41 7.09
C PRO A 114 4.34 8.63 7.13
N ILE A 115 5.18 8.80 6.10
CA ILE A 115 6.07 9.95 5.96
C ILE A 115 5.26 11.22 5.71
N VAL A 116 4.32 11.17 4.77
CA VAL A 116 3.43 12.31 4.44
C VAL A 116 2.61 12.74 5.64
N ILE A 117 2.02 11.79 6.38
CA ILE A 117 1.26 12.07 7.61
C ILE A 117 2.16 12.63 8.71
N GLY A 118 3.44 12.23 8.74
CA GLY A 118 4.43 12.75 9.68
C GLY A 118 4.83 14.21 9.40
N VAL A 119 4.77 14.62 8.13
CA VAL A 119 5.19 15.94 7.65
C VAL A 119 4.06 16.95 7.70
N PHE A 120 2.86 16.56 7.26
CA PHE A 120 1.72 17.46 7.17
C PHE A 120 0.74 17.30 8.32
N THR A 121 0.17 18.41 8.78
CA THR A 121 -0.98 18.40 9.67
C THR A 121 -2.27 18.25 8.85
N PRO A 122 -3.31 17.60 9.39
CA PRO A 122 -4.59 17.43 8.69
C PRO A 122 -5.27 18.75 8.29
N GLU A 123 -4.95 19.85 8.97
CA GLU A 123 -5.49 21.18 8.68
C GLU A 123 -4.82 21.86 7.47
N SER A 124 -3.68 21.33 7.01
CA SER A 124 -2.98 21.87 5.85
C SER A 124 -3.77 21.62 4.57
N PRO A 125 -4.00 22.65 3.71
CA PRO A 125 -4.69 22.46 2.45
C PRO A 125 -3.94 21.53 1.48
N LEU A 126 -2.63 21.38 1.68
CA LEU A 126 -1.78 20.49 0.89
C LEU A 126 -1.81 19.03 1.37
N TYR A 127 -2.35 18.75 2.56
CA TYR A 127 -2.38 17.41 3.15
C TYR A 127 -3.10 16.40 2.24
N LEU A 128 -4.36 16.67 1.92
CA LEU A 128 -5.14 15.80 1.05
C LEU A 128 -4.57 15.71 -0.36
N LEU A 129 -4.06 16.82 -0.89
CA LEU A 129 -3.45 16.85 -2.22
C LEU A 129 -2.19 15.97 -2.25
N THR A 130 -1.35 16.02 -1.21
CA THR A 130 -0.14 15.22 -1.12
C THR A 130 -0.44 13.74 -0.91
N ILE A 131 -1.46 13.39 -0.14
CA ILE A 131 -1.95 12.00 -0.05
C ILE A 131 -2.42 11.51 -1.42
N GLY A 132 -3.24 12.30 -2.11
CA GLY A 132 -3.70 11.98 -3.47
C GLY A 132 -2.53 11.81 -4.45
N ALA A 133 -1.55 12.68 -4.40
CA ALA A 133 -0.33 12.59 -5.19
C ALA A 133 0.48 11.31 -4.88
N THR A 134 0.57 10.93 -3.61
CA THR A 134 1.23 9.68 -3.18
C THR A 134 0.53 8.46 -3.77
N LEU A 135 -0.80 8.40 -3.64
CA LEU A 135 -1.59 7.28 -4.16
C LEU A 135 -1.48 7.18 -5.69
N ALA A 136 -1.64 8.32 -6.38
CA ALA A 136 -1.54 8.37 -7.82
C ALA A 136 -0.14 7.99 -8.32
N GLY A 137 0.92 8.49 -7.67
CA GLY A 137 2.30 8.15 -8.01
C GLY A 137 2.60 6.66 -7.79
N ALA A 138 2.18 6.11 -6.66
CA ALA A 138 2.38 4.69 -6.35
C ALA A 138 1.71 3.78 -7.38
N VAL A 139 0.45 4.07 -7.73
CA VAL A 139 -0.30 3.31 -8.75
C VAL A 139 0.32 3.48 -10.14
N TYR A 140 0.70 4.70 -10.50
CA TYR A 140 1.36 4.95 -11.78
C TYR A 140 2.68 4.19 -11.89
N GLY A 141 3.53 4.25 -10.87
CA GLY A 141 4.81 3.54 -10.85
C GLY A 141 4.66 2.03 -10.95
N ASP A 142 3.72 1.46 -10.22
CA ASP A 142 3.39 0.04 -10.28
C ASP A 142 2.96 -0.38 -11.69
N HIS A 143 2.04 0.35 -12.32
CA HIS A 143 1.52 0.00 -13.65
C HIS A 143 2.54 0.05 -14.78
N ILE A 144 3.55 0.90 -14.67
CA ILE A 144 4.64 0.97 -15.67
C ILE A 144 5.81 0.05 -15.33
N SER A 145 5.80 -0.59 -14.16
CA SER A 145 6.89 -1.46 -13.72
C SER A 145 6.88 -2.80 -14.45
N PRO A 146 8.02 -3.23 -15.01
CA PRO A 146 8.13 -4.54 -15.64
C PRO A 146 8.12 -5.70 -14.63
N ILE A 147 8.30 -5.42 -13.35
CA ILE A 147 8.30 -6.39 -12.26
C ILE A 147 6.99 -6.36 -11.45
N SER A 148 6.01 -5.57 -11.88
CA SER A 148 4.71 -5.49 -11.23
C SER A 148 3.96 -6.82 -11.31
N ASP A 149 3.56 -7.35 -10.16
CA ASP A 149 2.75 -8.55 -10.06
C ASP A 149 1.38 -8.37 -10.74
N THR A 150 0.77 -7.20 -10.64
CA THR A 150 -0.50 -6.88 -11.31
C THR A 150 -0.36 -6.88 -12.84
N THR A 151 0.73 -6.31 -13.36
CA THR A 151 1.02 -6.27 -14.81
C THR A 151 1.35 -7.67 -15.33
N ILE A 152 2.19 -8.41 -14.61
CA ILE A 152 2.59 -9.78 -14.97
C ILE A 152 1.37 -10.71 -14.98
N LEU A 153 0.55 -10.68 -13.93
CA LEU A 153 -0.63 -11.53 -13.84
C LEU A 153 -1.69 -11.20 -14.89
N SER A 154 -1.90 -9.91 -15.18
CA SER A 154 -2.86 -9.49 -16.21
C SER A 154 -2.40 -9.87 -17.61
N SER A 155 -1.12 -9.70 -17.93
CA SER A 155 -0.56 -10.11 -19.23
C SER A 155 -0.57 -11.62 -19.41
N ALA A 156 -0.22 -12.38 -18.36
CA ALA A 156 -0.32 -13.84 -18.38
C ALA A 156 -1.76 -14.31 -18.55
N GLY A 157 -2.71 -13.69 -17.85
CA GLY A 157 -4.15 -14.01 -17.99
C GLY A 157 -4.72 -13.66 -19.37
N ALA A 158 -4.22 -12.60 -20.00
CA ALA A 158 -4.61 -12.21 -21.36
C ALA A 158 -3.81 -12.94 -22.46
N SER A 159 -2.86 -13.80 -22.09
CA SER A 159 -1.93 -14.48 -23.02
C SER A 159 -1.19 -13.49 -23.95
N CYS A 160 -0.88 -12.31 -23.43
CA CYS A 160 -0.08 -11.31 -24.14
C CYS A 160 1.42 -11.57 -23.89
N ASN A 161 2.21 -11.53 -24.97
CA ASN A 161 3.67 -11.58 -24.92
C ASN A 161 4.25 -10.16 -24.92
#